data_bfa33b28a99622ed561c98f280f51014
#
_entry.id   bfa33b28a99622ed561c98f280f51014
#
_cell.length_a   1.000
_cell.length_b   1.000
_cell.length_c   1.000
_cell.angle_alpha   90.00
_cell.angle_beta   90.00
_cell.angle_gamma   90.00
#
_symmetry.space_group_name_H-M   'P 1'
#
loop_
_entity.id
_entity.type
_entity.pdbx_description
1 polymer ?
#
loop_
_entity_poly.entity_id
_entity_poly.type
_entity_poly.pdbx_seq_one_letter_code
_entity_poly.pdbx_strand_id
1 'polypeptide(L)'
;MLKITKVKKGGIAKEYGLEVGDEIVAFDGLPCQDELDYLYYVEMENFSLTVRDCRTGGETVLQIDKQAGEDLGLEFAKNPVIRTCQNRCVFCFVDQMPKGMRETLYVKDDDYAMSFACGNFVTLTNLSDEDMERIIRLKLSPLYVSVHTVNPELRVKLLRNRFAGNILSQIDKLVKAGIELHCQAVIVPNENDGEELARTARELFKYYPAVRDLAFVPTGLTKYRDGLAQIPDVDGAYSENILALADKLNEEFGVHFLLPADEYFVKAGKPFKNVDFYGDFSQIENGVGMTSKFLFDAYQALENSSCKRLKKVKKSLIICGTSAFKTMEKLLGDCNDGVENLQATALCVANDFFGRSVTCTGLLTGTDTARAVEEYFQKGGVADEIVLDGNMLKEFEEVFLCGMTLNGLKERLHFENIRVNYDGGKGLIDILTSENPRKRRR
;
A
#
# COMPACT_ATOMS: atom_id res chain seq x y z
N MET A 1 -12.56 -22.79 -7.63
CA MET A 1 -13.65 -22.87 -8.64
C MET A 1 -14.22 -21.49 -8.87
N LEU A 2 -14.39 -21.09 -10.12
CA LEU A 2 -14.94 -19.79 -10.49
C LEU A 2 -16.37 -19.93 -11.01
N LYS A 3 -17.31 -19.28 -10.35
CA LYS A 3 -18.71 -19.26 -10.79
C LYS A 3 -18.93 -18.13 -11.80
N ILE A 4 -19.44 -18.50 -12.98
CA ILE A 4 -19.73 -17.57 -14.09
C ILE A 4 -20.95 -16.73 -13.74
N THR A 5 -20.80 -15.40 -13.74
CA THR A 5 -21.89 -14.44 -13.51
C THR A 5 -22.36 -13.76 -14.78
N LYS A 6 -21.53 -13.75 -15.82
CA LYS A 6 -21.87 -13.18 -17.12
C LYS A 6 -21.10 -13.87 -18.24
N VAL A 7 -21.76 -14.04 -19.36
CA VAL A 7 -21.19 -14.50 -20.64
C VAL A 7 -21.49 -13.43 -21.68
N LYS A 8 -20.45 -12.86 -22.29
CA LYS A 8 -20.58 -11.83 -23.33
C LYS A 8 -21.27 -12.41 -24.59
N LYS A 9 -22.18 -11.66 -25.17
CA LYS A 9 -22.84 -12.06 -26.43
C LYS A 9 -21.79 -12.04 -27.56
N GLY A 10 -21.68 -13.13 -28.31
CA GLY A 10 -20.69 -13.29 -29.39
C GLY A 10 -19.26 -13.51 -28.88
N GLY A 11 -19.06 -13.78 -27.58
CA GLY A 11 -17.78 -14.20 -27.04
C GLY A 11 -17.55 -15.70 -27.22
N ILE A 12 -16.29 -16.11 -27.23
CA ILE A 12 -15.83 -17.50 -27.41
C ILE A 12 -16.55 -18.47 -26.45
N ALA A 13 -16.67 -18.10 -25.17
CA ALA A 13 -17.36 -18.93 -24.17
C ALA A 13 -18.78 -19.31 -24.60
N LYS A 14 -19.49 -18.44 -25.32
CA LYS A 14 -20.85 -18.72 -25.84
C LYS A 14 -20.84 -19.77 -26.93
N GLU A 15 -19.81 -19.79 -27.77
CA GLU A 15 -19.68 -20.80 -28.85
C GLU A 15 -19.43 -22.19 -28.27
N TYR A 16 -18.72 -22.28 -27.14
CA TYR A 16 -18.52 -23.51 -26.39
C TYR A 16 -19.68 -23.90 -25.46
N GLY A 17 -20.80 -23.15 -25.49
CA GLY A 17 -22.00 -23.47 -24.76
C GLY A 17 -21.99 -23.14 -23.28
N LEU A 18 -21.02 -22.32 -22.81
CA LEU A 18 -20.98 -21.89 -21.43
C LEU A 18 -22.12 -20.94 -21.08
N GLU A 19 -22.71 -21.12 -19.90
CA GLU A 19 -23.86 -20.36 -19.42
C GLU A 19 -23.57 -19.70 -18.05
N VAL A 20 -24.38 -18.70 -17.74
CA VAL A 20 -24.34 -18.07 -16.40
C VAL A 20 -24.77 -19.09 -15.35
N GLY A 21 -24.01 -19.22 -14.30
CA GLY A 21 -24.20 -20.18 -13.21
C GLY A 21 -23.26 -21.38 -13.28
N ASP A 22 -22.67 -21.68 -14.45
CA ASP A 22 -21.67 -22.73 -14.57
C ASP A 22 -20.42 -22.39 -13.76
N GLU A 23 -19.66 -23.42 -13.39
CA GLU A 23 -18.43 -23.28 -12.60
C GLU A 23 -17.24 -23.82 -13.36
N ILE A 24 -16.18 -23.01 -13.46
CA ILE A 24 -14.87 -23.48 -13.93
C ILE A 24 -14.21 -24.26 -12.81
N VAL A 25 -13.90 -25.53 -13.07
CA VAL A 25 -13.31 -26.47 -12.11
C VAL A 25 -11.82 -26.63 -12.29
N ALA A 26 -11.37 -26.73 -13.55
CA ALA A 26 -9.95 -26.97 -13.84
C ALA A 26 -9.54 -26.42 -15.22
N PHE A 27 -8.27 -26.10 -15.36
CA PHE A 27 -7.58 -25.86 -16.63
C PHE A 27 -6.49 -26.91 -16.82
N ASP A 28 -6.41 -27.57 -17.98
CA ASP A 28 -5.47 -28.64 -18.29
C ASP A 28 -5.39 -29.72 -17.20
N GLY A 29 -6.54 -30.03 -16.59
CA GLY A 29 -6.65 -31.00 -15.48
C GLY A 29 -6.14 -30.45 -14.13
N LEU A 30 -5.63 -29.23 -14.06
CA LEU A 30 -5.20 -28.57 -12.81
C LEU A 30 -6.37 -27.80 -12.19
N PRO A 31 -6.64 -27.95 -10.88
CA PRO A 31 -7.75 -27.27 -10.23
C PRO A 31 -7.69 -25.75 -10.36
N CYS A 32 -8.80 -25.14 -10.79
CA CYS A 32 -8.95 -23.69 -10.80
C CYS A 32 -9.19 -23.19 -9.35
N GLN A 33 -8.31 -22.34 -8.86
CA GLN A 33 -8.42 -21.77 -7.51
C GLN A 33 -9.12 -20.40 -7.53
N ASP A 34 -8.71 -19.50 -8.43
CA ASP A 34 -9.19 -18.12 -8.52
C ASP A 34 -9.05 -17.55 -9.95
N GLU A 35 -9.35 -16.27 -10.13
CA GLU A 35 -9.27 -15.56 -11.43
C GLU A 35 -7.85 -15.52 -12.02
N LEU A 36 -6.78 -15.71 -11.24
CA LEU A 36 -5.42 -15.73 -11.78
C LEU A 36 -5.19 -16.95 -12.69
N ASP A 37 -5.78 -18.10 -12.35
CA ASP A 37 -5.74 -19.25 -13.25
C ASP A 37 -6.43 -18.93 -14.57
N TYR A 38 -7.61 -18.31 -14.52
CA TYR A 38 -8.31 -17.87 -15.72
C TYR A 38 -7.49 -16.89 -16.55
N LEU A 39 -6.95 -15.83 -15.94
CA LEU A 39 -6.16 -14.82 -16.63
C LEU A 39 -4.92 -15.41 -17.29
N TYR A 40 -4.28 -16.39 -16.64
CA TYR A 40 -3.12 -17.07 -17.21
C TYR A 40 -3.50 -17.88 -18.45
N TYR A 41 -4.57 -18.69 -18.38
CA TYR A 41 -4.96 -19.58 -19.46
C TYR A 41 -5.59 -18.86 -20.65
N VAL A 42 -6.23 -17.71 -20.46
CA VAL A 42 -6.76 -16.93 -21.58
C VAL A 42 -5.68 -16.32 -22.48
N GLU A 43 -4.43 -16.23 -22.01
CA GLU A 43 -3.30 -15.83 -22.86
C GLU A 43 -2.87 -16.94 -23.81
N MET A 44 -3.26 -18.20 -23.57
CA MET A 44 -2.89 -19.34 -24.40
C MET A 44 -3.85 -19.50 -25.58
N GLU A 45 -3.34 -20.10 -26.68
CA GLU A 45 -4.15 -20.45 -27.86
C GLU A 45 -4.98 -21.70 -27.63
N ASN A 46 -4.41 -22.71 -26.96
CA ASN A 46 -5.02 -24.01 -26.77
C ASN A 46 -4.90 -24.48 -25.32
N PHE A 47 -6.00 -24.89 -24.73
CA PHE A 47 -6.05 -25.53 -23.41
C PHE A 47 -7.35 -26.30 -23.19
N SER A 48 -7.36 -27.22 -22.25
CA SER A 48 -8.59 -27.89 -21.82
C SER A 48 -9.23 -27.16 -20.63
N LEU A 49 -10.55 -26.98 -20.69
CA LEU A 49 -11.36 -26.33 -19.67
C LEU A 49 -12.38 -27.31 -19.11
N THR A 50 -12.25 -27.66 -17.82
CA THR A 50 -13.26 -28.47 -17.14
C THR A 50 -14.31 -27.57 -16.52
N VAL A 51 -15.55 -27.75 -16.93
CA VAL A 51 -16.71 -26.95 -16.50
C VAL A 51 -17.75 -27.86 -15.85
N ARG A 52 -18.31 -27.41 -14.74
CA ARG A 52 -19.47 -28.03 -14.10
C ARG A 52 -20.72 -27.27 -14.48
N ASP A 53 -21.66 -27.97 -15.14
CA ASP A 53 -22.96 -27.44 -15.50
C ASP A 53 -23.81 -27.16 -14.26
N CYS A 54 -24.34 -25.96 -14.15
CA CYS A 54 -25.06 -25.49 -12.96
C CYS A 54 -26.45 -26.19 -12.78
N ARG A 55 -27.01 -26.81 -13.81
CA ARG A 55 -28.34 -27.46 -13.79
C ARG A 55 -28.24 -28.94 -13.48
N THR A 56 -27.23 -29.62 -14.04
CA THR A 56 -27.08 -31.08 -13.94
C THR A 56 -26.03 -31.47 -12.89
N GLY A 57 -25.08 -30.58 -12.54
CA GLY A 57 -23.92 -30.87 -11.71
C GLY A 57 -22.88 -31.74 -12.43
N GLY A 58 -23.09 -32.09 -13.70
CA GLY A 58 -22.16 -32.86 -14.50
C GLY A 58 -20.94 -32.05 -14.91
N GLU A 59 -19.75 -32.71 -14.95
CA GLU A 59 -18.53 -32.09 -15.45
C GLU A 59 -18.28 -32.45 -16.90
N THR A 60 -17.86 -31.46 -17.69
CA THR A 60 -17.51 -31.62 -19.10
C THR A 60 -16.16 -30.98 -19.35
N VAL A 61 -15.31 -31.66 -20.11
CA VAL A 61 -14.02 -31.12 -20.57
C VAL A 61 -14.18 -30.56 -21.97
N LEU A 62 -13.97 -29.26 -22.12
CA LEU A 62 -14.00 -28.54 -23.40
C LEU A 62 -12.56 -28.32 -23.86
N GLN A 63 -12.30 -28.56 -25.15
CA GLN A 63 -11.03 -28.18 -25.76
C GLN A 63 -11.21 -26.79 -26.34
N ILE A 64 -10.54 -25.82 -25.76
CA ILE A 64 -10.57 -24.42 -26.21
C ILE A 64 -9.47 -24.21 -27.24
N ASP A 65 -9.84 -23.68 -28.39
CA ASP A 65 -8.94 -23.27 -29.47
C ASP A 65 -9.31 -21.84 -29.87
N LYS A 66 -8.38 -20.90 -29.76
CA LYS A 66 -8.61 -19.47 -29.95
C LYS A 66 -7.28 -18.75 -30.27
N GLN A 67 -7.35 -17.46 -30.59
CA GLN A 67 -6.13 -16.65 -30.71
C GLN A 67 -5.53 -16.36 -29.32
N ALA A 68 -4.19 -16.28 -29.26
CA ALA A 68 -3.48 -15.88 -28.03
C ALA A 68 -4.00 -14.51 -27.52
N GLY A 69 -4.23 -14.38 -26.22
CA GLY A 69 -4.74 -13.16 -25.61
C GLY A 69 -6.22 -12.84 -25.89
N GLU A 70 -6.93 -13.66 -26.66
CA GLU A 70 -8.36 -13.45 -26.93
C GLU A 70 -9.18 -13.88 -25.70
N ASP A 71 -9.96 -12.92 -25.14
CA ASP A 71 -10.80 -13.14 -23.96
C ASP A 71 -11.97 -14.07 -24.25
N LEU A 72 -12.20 -15.06 -23.40
CA LEU A 72 -13.39 -15.93 -23.50
C LEU A 72 -14.70 -15.17 -23.32
N GLY A 73 -14.66 -13.99 -22.70
CA GLY A 73 -15.83 -13.16 -22.45
C GLY A 73 -16.63 -13.60 -21.23
N LEU A 74 -15.93 -14.03 -20.18
CA LEU A 74 -16.53 -14.44 -18.91
C LEU A 74 -16.29 -13.39 -17.82
N GLU A 75 -17.30 -13.21 -16.94
CA GLU A 75 -17.16 -12.50 -15.68
C GLU A 75 -17.56 -13.45 -14.53
N PHE A 76 -16.89 -13.33 -13.40
CA PHE A 76 -17.03 -14.24 -12.28
C PHE A 76 -17.63 -13.58 -11.04
N ALA A 77 -18.14 -14.39 -10.12
CA ALA A 77 -18.57 -13.92 -8.81
C ALA A 77 -17.35 -13.44 -8.00
N LYS A 78 -17.36 -12.18 -7.57
CA LYS A 78 -16.32 -11.62 -6.72
C LYS A 78 -16.50 -12.11 -5.28
N ASN A 79 -15.88 -13.21 -4.95
CA ASN A 79 -15.75 -13.71 -3.57
C ASN A 79 -14.30 -14.12 -3.32
N PRO A 80 -13.36 -13.18 -3.23
CA PRO A 80 -11.99 -13.53 -2.92
C PRO A 80 -11.92 -14.09 -1.49
N VAL A 81 -11.54 -15.35 -1.37
CA VAL A 81 -11.14 -15.93 -0.08
C VAL A 81 -9.71 -15.50 0.18
N ILE A 82 -9.54 -14.45 0.97
CA ILE A 82 -8.21 -13.95 1.34
C ILE A 82 -7.53 -14.96 2.25
N ARG A 83 -6.30 -15.36 1.92
CA ARG A 83 -5.47 -16.21 2.78
C ARG A 83 -5.03 -15.42 4.01
N THR A 84 -5.38 -15.93 5.18
CA THR A 84 -5.08 -15.27 6.44
C THR A 84 -3.69 -15.59 6.93
N CYS A 85 -3.01 -14.59 7.48
CA CYS A 85 -1.69 -14.70 8.09
C CYS A 85 -1.72 -15.60 9.33
N GLN A 86 -0.78 -16.56 9.40
CA GLN A 86 -0.60 -17.48 10.52
C GLN A 86 0.42 -16.98 11.55
N ASN A 87 1.05 -15.83 11.30
CA ASN A 87 2.09 -15.26 12.15
C ASN A 87 1.53 -14.53 13.36
N ARG A 88 2.38 -14.40 14.40
CA ARG A 88 2.14 -13.58 15.61
C ARG A 88 3.30 -12.62 15.82
N CYS A 89 3.66 -11.88 14.78
CA CYS A 89 4.82 -11.01 14.77
C CYS A 89 4.83 -10.07 15.97
N VAL A 90 6.01 -9.89 16.60
CA VAL A 90 6.17 -9.01 17.76
C VAL A 90 5.82 -7.55 17.45
N PHE A 91 5.87 -7.18 16.17
CA PHE A 91 5.61 -5.83 15.64
C PHE A 91 4.28 -5.73 14.86
N CYS A 92 3.40 -6.75 14.87
CA CYS A 92 2.19 -6.74 14.05
C CYS A 92 1.32 -5.51 14.35
N PHE A 93 1.06 -4.69 13.34
CA PHE A 93 0.25 -3.49 13.51
C PHE A 93 -1.23 -3.82 13.74
N VAL A 94 -1.75 -4.89 13.11
CA VAL A 94 -3.14 -5.33 13.28
C VAL A 94 -3.42 -5.76 14.73
N ASP A 95 -2.42 -6.36 15.41
CA ASP A 95 -2.56 -6.75 16.83
C ASP A 95 -2.62 -5.55 17.78
N GLN A 96 -2.30 -4.35 17.29
CA GLN A 96 -2.34 -3.10 18.02
C GLN A 96 -3.56 -2.24 17.65
N MET A 97 -4.53 -2.78 16.94
CA MET A 97 -5.78 -2.06 16.60
C MET A 97 -6.71 -2.01 17.81
N PRO A 98 -7.38 -0.87 18.05
CA PRO A 98 -8.40 -0.77 19.10
C PRO A 98 -9.55 -1.73 18.83
N LYS A 99 -10.15 -2.26 19.90
CA LYS A 99 -11.30 -3.17 19.79
C LYS A 99 -12.56 -2.44 19.33
N GLY A 100 -13.47 -3.15 18.67
CA GLY A 100 -14.79 -2.63 18.28
C GLY A 100 -14.81 -1.77 17.02
N MET A 101 -13.76 -1.83 16.21
CA MET A 101 -13.71 -1.19 14.90
C MET A 101 -14.37 -2.08 13.83
N ARG A 102 -14.50 -1.55 12.59
CA ARG A 102 -15.02 -2.35 11.47
C ARG A 102 -14.15 -3.59 11.21
N GLU A 103 -14.78 -4.71 10.86
CA GLU A 103 -14.12 -6.02 10.71
C GLU A 103 -12.95 -6.00 9.75
N THR A 104 -13.03 -5.20 8.67
CA THR A 104 -11.97 -5.10 7.65
C THR A 104 -10.63 -4.62 8.21
N LEU A 105 -10.59 -3.92 9.36
CA LEU A 105 -9.35 -3.47 9.99
C LEU A 105 -8.61 -4.57 10.76
N TYR A 106 -9.23 -5.73 10.96
CA TYR A 106 -8.63 -6.87 11.66
C TYR A 106 -8.22 -8.00 10.70
N VAL A 107 -8.40 -7.80 9.40
CA VAL A 107 -7.94 -8.77 8.41
C VAL A 107 -6.43 -8.76 8.38
N LYS A 108 -5.84 -9.92 8.65
CA LYS A 108 -4.42 -10.19 8.48
C LYS A 108 -4.27 -11.02 7.22
N ASP A 109 -3.88 -10.40 6.14
CA ASP A 109 -3.59 -11.11 4.91
C ASP A 109 -2.14 -11.62 4.87
N ASP A 110 -1.94 -12.74 4.20
CA ASP A 110 -0.65 -13.30 3.82
C ASP A 110 -0.88 -14.07 2.50
N ASP A 111 -1.44 -13.36 1.53
CA ASP A 111 -2.00 -13.90 0.29
C ASP A 111 -1.13 -13.50 -0.90
N TYR A 112 -0.47 -14.49 -1.53
CA TYR A 112 0.41 -14.24 -2.67
C TYR A 112 -0.34 -13.74 -3.93
N ALA A 113 -1.63 -14.05 -4.07
CA ALA A 113 -2.44 -13.49 -5.15
C ALA A 113 -2.65 -11.99 -4.96
N MET A 114 -2.90 -11.54 -3.71
CA MET A 114 -2.96 -10.13 -3.34
C MET A 114 -1.60 -9.45 -3.48
N SER A 115 -0.51 -10.16 -3.18
CA SER A 115 0.85 -9.65 -3.41
C SER A 115 1.07 -9.32 -4.87
N PHE A 116 0.75 -10.25 -5.76
CA PHE A 116 0.89 -10.05 -7.20
C PHE A 116 -0.05 -8.95 -7.75
N ALA A 117 -1.33 -8.96 -7.34
CA ALA A 117 -2.34 -8.07 -7.91
C ALA A 117 -2.31 -6.63 -7.36
N CYS A 118 -1.94 -6.46 -6.07
CA CYS A 118 -2.06 -5.20 -5.34
C CYS A 118 -0.78 -4.74 -4.64
N GLY A 119 0.31 -5.52 -4.71
CA GLY A 119 1.57 -5.18 -4.03
C GLY A 119 1.57 -5.45 -2.52
N ASN A 120 0.61 -6.23 -1.99
CA ASN A 120 0.57 -6.59 -0.58
C ASN A 120 1.79 -7.44 -0.21
N PHE A 121 2.39 -7.16 0.97
CA PHE A 121 3.54 -7.90 1.42
C PHE A 121 3.16 -9.22 2.06
N VAL A 122 3.76 -10.32 1.58
CA VAL A 122 3.57 -11.67 2.10
C VAL A 122 4.81 -12.19 2.81
N THR A 123 4.61 -13.03 3.83
CA THR A 123 5.71 -13.58 4.61
C THR A 123 6.26 -14.90 4.05
N LEU A 124 5.55 -15.53 3.13
CA LEU A 124 5.79 -16.86 2.57
C LEU A 124 5.75 -18.00 3.63
N THR A 125 5.31 -17.72 4.87
CA THR A 125 5.31 -18.72 5.96
C THR A 125 4.14 -19.68 5.90
N ASN A 126 3.10 -19.36 5.14
CA ASN A 126 1.87 -20.16 4.98
C ASN A 126 1.75 -20.82 3.61
N LEU A 127 2.82 -20.79 2.79
CA LEU A 127 2.83 -21.45 1.49
C LEU A 127 3.05 -22.95 1.62
N SER A 128 2.23 -23.73 0.92
CA SER A 128 2.50 -25.14 0.63
C SER A 128 3.44 -25.30 -0.57
N ASP A 129 3.90 -26.53 -0.80
CA ASP A 129 4.69 -26.81 -2.01
C ASP A 129 3.84 -26.62 -3.28
N GLU A 130 2.54 -26.95 -3.23
CA GLU A 130 1.59 -26.73 -4.33
C GLU A 130 1.38 -25.24 -4.62
N ASP A 131 1.35 -24.38 -3.59
CA ASP A 131 1.29 -22.93 -3.77
C ASP A 131 2.55 -22.39 -4.44
N MET A 132 3.72 -22.88 -4.03
CA MET A 132 5.00 -22.51 -4.65
C MET A 132 5.05 -22.91 -6.12
N GLU A 133 4.62 -24.14 -6.45
CA GLU A 133 4.52 -24.61 -7.83
C GLU A 133 3.53 -23.78 -8.65
N ARG A 134 2.40 -23.38 -8.04
CA ARG A 134 1.41 -22.54 -8.70
C ARG A 134 1.96 -21.14 -9.00
N ILE A 135 2.62 -20.49 -8.05
CA ILE A 135 3.27 -19.18 -8.24
C ILE A 135 4.24 -19.25 -9.43
N ILE A 136 5.06 -20.30 -9.47
CA ILE A 136 6.06 -20.51 -10.52
C ILE A 136 5.40 -20.78 -11.87
N ARG A 137 4.41 -21.66 -11.92
CA ARG A 137 3.68 -22.03 -13.14
C ARG A 137 2.93 -20.85 -13.75
N LEU A 138 2.24 -20.07 -12.91
CA LEU A 138 1.48 -18.89 -13.35
C LEU A 138 2.37 -17.66 -13.56
N LYS A 139 3.69 -17.75 -13.25
CA LYS A 139 4.66 -16.65 -13.33
C LYS A 139 4.16 -15.39 -12.63
N LEU A 140 3.67 -15.54 -11.38
CA LEU A 140 3.19 -14.41 -10.59
C LEU A 140 4.37 -13.53 -10.16
N SER A 141 4.68 -12.52 -10.96
CA SER A 141 5.83 -11.63 -10.80
C SER A 141 5.42 -10.18 -11.14
N PRO A 142 5.86 -9.17 -10.36
CA PRO A 142 6.65 -9.32 -9.14
C PRO A 142 5.84 -9.77 -7.93
N LEU A 143 6.52 -10.27 -6.88
CA LEU A 143 5.95 -10.48 -5.56
C LEU A 143 6.61 -9.54 -4.52
N TYR A 144 5.83 -9.14 -3.53
CA TYR A 144 6.26 -8.29 -2.42
C TYR A 144 6.42 -9.15 -1.17
N VAL A 145 7.64 -9.24 -0.64
CA VAL A 145 7.99 -10.23 0.39
C VAL A 145 8.51 -9.57 1.67
N SER A 146 7.80 -9.81 2.77
CA SER A 146 8.21 -9.44 4.13
C SER A 146 9.30 -10.39 4.62
N VAL A 147 10.57 -10.00 4.42
CA VAL A 147 11.74 -10.79 4.83
C VAL A 147 12.09 -10.57 6.30
N HIS A 148 12.18 -9.31 6.73
CA HIS A 148 12.58 -8.81 8.04
C HIS A 148 14.03 -9.14 8.43
N THR A 149 14.46 -10.37 8.26
CA THR A 149 15.83 -10.87 8.43
C THR A 149 16.01 -12.21 7.72
N VAL A 150 17.20 -12.48 7.24
CA VAL A 150 17.57 -13.78 6.66
C VAL A 150 18.12 -14.78 7.70
N ASN A 151 18.30 -14.33 8.94
CA ASN A 151 18.67 -15.21 10.06
C ASN A 151 17.48 -16.10 10.43
N PRO A 152 17.56 -17.43 10.24
CA PRO A 152 16.42 -18.31 10.45
C PRO A 152 15.86 -18.26 11.88
N GLU A 153 16.75 -18.28 12.86
CA GLU A 153 16.37 -18.29 14.28
C GLU A 153 15.73 -16.95 14.70
N LEU A 154 16.34 -15.84 14.28
CA LEU A 154 15.81 -14.51 14.56
C LEU A 154 14.47 -14.31 13.86
N ARG A 155 14.32 -14.76 12.61
CA ARG A 155 13.05 -14.66 11.88
C ARG A 155 11.93 -15.46 12.56
N VAL A 156 12.21 -16.67 13.03
CA VAL A 156 11.27 -17.47 13.83
C VAL A 156 10.88 -16.73 15.11
N LYS A 157 11.83 -16.10 15.81
CA LYS A 157 11.59 -15.28 17.00
C LYS A 157 10.67 -14.08 16.71
N LEU A 158 10.97 -13.30 15.66
CA LEU A 158 10.25 -12.10 15.30
C LEU A 158 8.81 -12.37 14.83
N LEU A 159 8.63 -13.40 13.99
CA LEU A 159 7.33 -13.77 13.43
C LEU A 159 6.53 -14.69 14.35
N ARG A 160 7.17 -15.25 15.37
CA ARG A 160 6.59 -16.30 16.26
C ARG A 160 5.97 -17.44 15.48
N ASN A 161 6.66 -17.87 14.42
CA ASN A 161 6.23 -18.93 13.52
C ASN A 161 7.43 -19.85 13.20
N ARG A 162 7.31 -21.14 13.52
CA ARG A 162 8.39 -22.13 13.33
C ARG A 162 8.80 -22.34 11.87
N PHE A 163 7.94 -22.00 10.92
CA PHE A 163 8.22 -22.13 9.49
C PHE A 163 8.95 -20.91 8.90
N ALA A 164 9.08 -19.82 9.66
CA ALA A 164 9.64 -18.57 9.18
C ALA A 164 11.13 -18.65 8.80
N GLY A 165 11.88 -19.66 9.29
CA GLY A 165 13.30 -19.81 9.03
C GLY A 165 13.68 -20.14 7.58
N ASN A 166 12.72 -20.55 6.73
CA ASN A 166 13.01 -21.08 5.39
C ASN A 166 13.09 -19.99 4.29
N ILE A 167 13.10 -18.72 4.64
CA ILE A 167 12.93 -17.60 3.70
C ILE A 167 13.94 -17.61 2.54
N LEU A 168 15.24 -17.83 2.80
CA LEU A 168 16.26 -17.84 1.73
C LEU A 168 16.03 -18.97 0.74
N SER A 169 15.63 -20.16 1.21
CA SER A 169 15.32 -21.30 0.35
C SER A 169 14.10 -21.00 -0.54
N GLN A 170 13.10 -20.28 -0.02
CA GLN A 170 11.91 -19.88 -0.78
C GLN A 170 12.26 -18.82 -1.82
N ILE A 171 13.05 -17.78 -1.45
CA ILE A 171 13.56 -16.77 -2.38
C ILE A 171 14.38 -17.43 -3.49
N ASP A 172 15.30 -18.34 -3.17
CA ASP A 172 16.11 -19.06 -4.14
C ASP A 172 15.25 -19.81 -5.18
N LYS A 173 14.20 -20.50 -4.73
CA LYS A 173 13.24 -21.18 -5.63
C LYS A 173 12.52 -20.22 -6.56
N LEU A 174 12.01 -19.10 -6.03
CA LEU A 174 11.28 -18.10 -6.80
C LEU A 174 12.18 -17.42 -7.83
N VAL A 175 13.36 -16.97 -7.43
CA VAL A 175 14.32 -16.30 -8.31
C VAL A 175 14.81 -17.24 -9.42
N LYS A 176 15.13 -18.52 -9.12
CA LYS A 176 15.49 -19.51 -10.13
C LYS A 176 14.38 -19.79 -11.15
N ALA A 177 13.13 -19.57 -10.77
CA ALA A 177 11.97 -19.66 -11.66
C ALA A 177 11.70 -18.37 -12.44
N GLY A 178 12.49 -17.30 -12.25
CA GLY A 178 12.37 -16.02 -12.93
C GLY A 178 11.35 -15.08 -12.32
N ILE A 179 10.97 -15.28 -11.05
CA ILE A 179 10.07 -14.37 -10.31
C ILE A 179 10.89 -13.22 -9.72
N GLU A 180 10.49 -11.99 -10.00
CA GLU A 180 11.06 -10.80 -9.41
C GLU A 180 10.45 -10.53 -8.02
N LEU A 181 11.26 -9.99 -7.10
CA LEU A 181 10.86 -9.76 -5.73
C LEU A 181 11.19 -8.33 -5.27
N HIS A 182 10.22 -7.69 -4.61
CA HIS A 182 10.43 -6.51 -3.78
C HIS A 182 10.41 -6.94 -2.32
N CYS A 183 11.50 -6.66 -1.59
CA CYS A 183 11.65 -7.14 -0.22
C CYS A 183 11.40 -6.03 0.80
N GLN A 184 10.89 -6.42 1.97
CA GLN A 184 10.65 -5.50 3.09
C GLN A 184 11.26 -6.04 4.38
N ALA A 185 11.82 -5.16 5.20
CA ALA A 185 12.17 -5.42 6.58
C ALA A 185 11.50 -4.39 7.51
N VAL A 186 10.63 -4.85 8.41
CA VAL A 186 10.18 -4.06 9.54
C VAL A 186 11.27 -4.13 10.60
N ILE A 187 11.84 -2.97 10.95
CA ILE A 187 12.99 -2.90 11.86
C ILE A 187 12.50 -2.81 13.30
N VAL A 188 12.96 -3.76 14.09
CA VAL A 188 12.79 -3.82 15.54
C VAL A 188 14.16 -3.47 16.16
N PRO A 189 14.28 -2.30 16.80
CA PRO A 189 15.55 -1.86 17.37
C PRO A 189 16.19 -2.91 18.29
N ASN A 190 17.49 -3.11 18.16
CA ASN A 190 18.34 -4.11 18.85
C ASN A 190 18.05 -5.57 18.49
N GLU A 191 17.24 -5.85 17.47
CA GLU A 191 16.95 -7.21 17.02
C GLU A 191 17.46 -7.47 15.59
N ASN A 192 16.91 -6.75 14.60
CA ASN A 192 17.23 -6.95 13.18
C ASN A 192 17.78 -5.68 12.50
N ASP A 193 18.32 -4.77 13.28
CA ASP A 193 19.03 -3.55 12.84
C ASP A 193 20.55 -3.77 12.73
N GLY A 194 21.30 -2.70 12.50
CA GLY A 194 22.75 -2.68 12.48
C GLY A 194 23.37 -3.77 11.59
N GLU A 195 24.24 -4.60 12.16
CA GLU A 195 24.93 -5.68 11.44
C GLU A 195 23.99 -6.75 10.93
N GLU A 196 22.85 -7.01 11.59
CA GLU A 196 21.86 -7.97 11.13
C GLU A 196 21.13 -7.48 9.87
N LEU A 197 20.81 -6.17 9.82
CA LEU A 197 20.26 -5.55 8.61
C LEU A 197 21.30 -5.57 7.48
N ALA A 198 22.56 -5.23 7.78
CA ALA A 198 23.64 -5.28 6.80
C ALA A 198 23.85 -6.69 6.23
N ARG A 199 23.79 -7.72 7.10
CA ARG A 199 23.86 -9.13 6.68
C ARG A 199 22.68 -9.50 5.79
N THR A 200 21.47 -9.14 6.20
CA THR A 200 20.25 -9.39 5.44
C THR A 200 20.32 -8.75 4.05
N ALA A 201 20.76 -7.50 3.97
CA ALA A 201 20.91 -6.78 2.71
C ALA A 201 21.92 -7.45 1.78
N ARG A 202 23.12 -7.84 2.29
CA ARG A 202 24.14 -8.52 1.49
C ARG A 202 23.71 -9.88 1.00
N GLU A 203 23.00 -10.67 1.82
CA GLU A 203 22.47 -11.96 1.39
C GLU A 203 21.39 -11.83 0.31
N LEU A 204 20.48 -10.85 0.44
CA LEU A 204 19.46 -10.58 -0.57
C LEU A 204 20.07 -10.01 -1.86
N PHE A 205 21.11 -9.17 -1.75
CA PHE A 205 21.77 -8.59 -2.92
C PHE A 205 22.44 -9.62 -3.82
N LYS A 206 22.77 -10.82 -3.32
CA LYS A 206 23.27 -11.93 -4.15
C LYS A 206 22.26 -12.37 -5.24
N TYR A 207 20.99 -12.05 -5.04
CA TYR A 207 19.91 -12.35 -5.98
C TYR A 207 19.56 -11.17 -6.90
N TYR A 208 20.27 -10.03 -6.79
CA TYR A 208 20.08 -8.91 -7.72
C TYR A 208 20.42 -9.34 -9.14
N PRO A 209 19.67 -8.94 -10.20
CA PRO A 209 18.54 -7.99 -10.20
C PRO A 209 17.16 -8.63 -9.98
N ALA A 210 17.03 -9.93 -9.73
CA ALA A 210 15.73 -10.56 -9.51
C ALA A 210 15.10 -10.12 -8.18
N VAL A 211 15.89 -9.99 -7.11
CA VAL A 211 15.49 -9.20 -5.93
C VAL A 211 15.84 -7.76 -6.25
N ARG A 212 14.81 -6.95 -6.50
CA ARG A 212 14.92 -5.58 -7.01
C ARG A 212 15.44 -4.60 -5.96
N ASP A 213 14.91 -4.71 -4.75
CA ASP A 213 15.17 -3.79 -3.65
C ASP A 213 14.86 -4.43 -2.28
N LEU A 214 15.33 -3.75 -1.23
CA LEU A 214 14.99 -4.00 0.16
C LEU A 214 14.53 -2.69 0.81
N ALA A 215 13.22 -2.50 0.94
CA ALA A 215 12.70 -1.44 1.77
C ALA A 215 12.80 -1.80 3.25
N PHE A 216 13.08 -0.84 4.09
CA PHE A 216 13.02 -1.03 5.52
C PHE A 216 12.29 0.12 6.20
N VAL A 217 11.41 -0.26 7.12
CA VAL A 217 10.47 0.63 7.78
C VAL A 217 10.60 0.48 9.29
N PRO A 218 10.39 1.54 10.07
CA PRO A 218 10.36 1.42 11.52
C PRO A 218 9.12 0.65 11.97
N THR A 219 9.20 0.02 13.13
CA THR A 219 8.02 -0.58 13.76
C THR A 219 7.02 0.51 14.14
N GLY A 220 5.81 0.44 13.60
CA GLY A 220 4.69 1.30 14.01
C GLY A 220 4.20 0.89 15.40
N LEU A 221 4.17 1.85 16.34
CA LEU A 221 3.75 1.63 17.72
C LEU A 221 2.48 2.43 18.01
N THR A 222 1.40 1.76 18.39
CA THR A 222 0.18 2.42 18.87
C THR A 222 0.11 2.39 20.41
N LYS A 223 -0.81 3.14 20.99
CA LYS A 223 -1.06 3.07 22.43
C LYS A 223 -1.76 1.77 22.89
N TYR A 224 -2.23 0.93 21.95
CA TYR A 224 -2.96 -0.31 22.25
C TYR A 224 -2.01 -1.53 22.24
N ARG A 225 -0.95 -1.46 23.07
CA ARG A 225 0.09 -2.50 23.11
C ARG A 225 0.09 -3.30 24.42
N ASP A 226 -0.97 -3.26 25.17
CA ASP A 226 -1.09 -4.01 26.43
C ASP A 226 -0.94 -5.52 26.18
N GLY A 227 0.01 -6.15 26.87
CA GLY A 227 0.33 -7.58 26.71
C GLY A 227 1.16 -7.94 25.47
N LEU A 228 1.53 -6.98 24.61
CA LEU A 228 2.44 -7.18 23.48
C LEU A 228 3.90 -6.95 23.88
N ALA A 229 4.82 -7.43 23.02
CA ALA A 229 6.25 -7.27 23.23
C ALA A 229 6.64 -5.77 23.35
N GLN A 230 7.50 -5.46 24.30
CA GLN A 230 8.07 -4.12 24.44
C GLN A 230 9.07 -3.89 23.29
N ILE A 231 8.86 -2.85 22.51
CA ILE A 231 9.74 -2.45 21.41
C ILE A 231 10.16 -1.01 21.67
N PRO A 232 11.47 -0.71 21.66
CA PRO A 232 11.94 0.66 21.80
C PRO A 232 11.42 1.56 20.68
N ASP A 233 11.14 2.82 21.01
CA ASP A 233 10.81 3.82 19.98
C ASP A 233 12.07 4.20 19.20
N VAL A 234 11.87 4.61 17.96
CA VAL A 234 12.92 5.08 17.04
C VAL A 234 13.02 6.59 17.14
N ASP A 235 14.17 7.08 17.60
CA ASP A 235 14.46 8.51 17.69
C ASP A 235 15.27 9.05 16.49
N GLY A 236 15.63 10.34 16.54
CA GLY A 236 16.38 10.99 15.49
C GLY A 236 17.79 10.44 15.32
N ALA A 237 18.51 10.17 16.42
CA ALA A 237 19.88 9.65 16.39
C ALA A 237 19.91 8.21 15.83
N TYR A 238 18.96 7.38 16.26
CA TYR A 238 18.78 6.03 15.71
C TYR A 238 18.51 6.09 14.20
N SER A 239 17.59 6.97 13.78
CA SER A 239 17.21 7.14 12.37
C SER A 239 18.41 7.62 11.52
N GLU A 240 19.24 8.52 12.04
CA GLU A 240 20.46 8.97 11.37
C GLU A 240 21.44 7.82 11.15
N ASN A 241 21.66 6.95 12.14
CA ASN A 241 22.52 5.77 12.02
C ASN A 241 22.01 4.77 10.99
N ILE A 242 20.68 4.53 10.95
CA ILE A 242 20.05 3.64 9.96
C ILE A 242 20.21 4.19 8.53
N LEU A 243 20.01 5.50 8.34
CA LEU A 243 20.20 6.15 7.04
C LEU A 243 21.66 6.07 6.58
N ALA A 244 22.61 6.32 7.48
CA ALA A 244 24.04 6.20 7.19
C ALA A 244 24.44 4.76 6.80
N LEU A 245 23.86 3.76 7.46
CA LEU A 245 24.08 2.35 7.11
C LEU A 245 23.54 2.05 5.70
N ALA A 246 22.35 2.54 5.36
CA ALA A 246 21.75 2.36 4.05
C ALA A 246 22.58 3.01 2.94
N ASP A 247 23.03 4.24 3.15
CA ASP A 247 23.88 4.96 2.20
C ASP A 247 25.20 4.21 1.97
N LYS A 248 25.86 3.74 3.04
CA LYS A 248 27.08 2.93 2.96
C LYS A 248 26.90 1.63 2.16
N LEU A 249 25.79 0.91 2.39
CA LEU A 249 25.52 -0.35 1.69
C LEU A 249 25.14 -0.11 0.21
N ASN A 250 24.39 0.95 -0.09
CA ASN A 250 24.09 1.33 -1.46
C ASN A 250 25.35 1.74 -2.23
N GLU A 251 26.30 2.42 -1.57
CA GLU A 251 27.62 2.69 -2.14
C GLU A 251 28.42 1.41 -2.38
N GLU A 252 28.43 0.47 -1.42
CA GLU A 252 29.04 -0.87 -1.54
C GLU A 252 28.48 -1.64 -2.73
N PHE A 253 27.17 -1.58 -2.96
CA PHE A 253 26.47 -2.30 -4.03
C PHE A 253 26.53 -1.58 -5.39
N GLY A 254 26.81 -0.28 -5.41
CA GLY A 254 26.82 0.54 -6.60
C GLY A 254 25.43 0.81 -7.21
N VAL A 255 24.38 0.51 -6.47
CA VAL A 255 22.96 0.73 -6.85
C VAL A 255 22.12 1.08 -5.63
N HIS A 256 20.96 1.71 -5.84
CA HIS A 256 20.00 2.01 -4.77
C HIS A 256 19.14 0.78 -4.43
N PHE A 257 19.76 -0.19 -3.75
CA PHE A 257 19.10 -1.44 -3.36
C PHE A 257 18.35 -1.31 -2.01
N LEU A 258 18.94 -0.57 -1.06
CA LEU A 258 18.31 -0.30 0.23
C LEU A 258 17.49 0.98 0.16
N LEU A 259 16.22 0.87 0.46
CA LEU A 259 15.25 1.95 0.37
C LEU A 259 14.65 2.25 1.75
N PRO A 260 15.18 3.26 2.48
CA PRO A 260 14.64 3.66 3.78
C PRO A 260 13.30 4.37 3.66
N ALA A 261 12.37 4.06 4.59
CA ALA A 261 11.10 4.77 4.68
C ALA A 261 11.28 6.26 5.01
N ASP A 262 10.38 7.09 4.51
CA ASP A 262 10.37 8.54 4.71
C ASP A 262 10.41 8.94 6.19
N GLU A 263 9.84 8.11 7.07
CA GLU A 263 9.81 8.35 8.51
C GLU A 263 11.21 8.47 9.11
N TYR A 264 12.21 7.74 8.61
CA TYR A 264 13.60 7.87 9.09
C TYR A 264 14.16 9.24 8.75
N PHE A 265 13.89 9.78 7.56
CA PHE A 265 14.33 11.13 7.18
C PHE A 265 13.67 12.21 8.04
N VAL A 266 12.36 12.06 8.29
CA VAL A 266 11.61 12.98 9.16
C VAL A 266 12.17 12.99 10.58
N LYS A 267 12.37 11.80 11.18
CA LYS A 267 12.88 11.67 12.56
C LYS A 267 14.32 12.18 12.69
N ALA A 268 15.18 11.90 11.69
CA ALA A 268 16.55 12.39 11.65
C ALA A 268 16.67 13.89 11.28
N GLY A 269 15.59 14.53 10.84
CA GLY A 269 15.64 15.89 10.32
C GLY A 269 16.51 16.05 9.08
N LYS A 270 16.66 14.97 8.29
CA LYS A 270 17.46 14.95 7.05
C LYS A 270 16.58 15.24 5.83
N PRO A 271 17.14 15.83 4.77
CA PRO A 271 16.42 16.00 3.50
C PRO A 271 16.10 14.63 2.88
N PHE A 272 14.94 14.55 2.23
CA PHE A 272 14.56 13.38 1.43
C PHE A 272 15.49 13.22 0.22
N LYS A 273 15.67 11.99 -0.25
CA LYS A 273 16.37 11.72 -1.51
C LYS A 273 15.55 12.28 -2.69
N ASN A 274 16.20 12.54 -3.83
CA ASN A 274 15.51 12.94 -5.05
C ASN A 274 14.67 11.77 -5.63
N VAL A 275 13.79 12.07 -6.58
CA VAL A 275 12.89 11.07 -7.17
C VAL A 275 13.63 9.94 -7.89
N ASP A 276 14.80 10.21 -8.49
CA ASP A 276 15.59 9.22 -9.21
C ASP A 276 16.15 8.12 -8.31
N PHE A 277 16.30 8.42 -6.99
CA PHE A 277 16.74 7.44 -6.00
C PHE A 277 15.77 6.26 -5.86
N TYR A 278 14.48 6.51 -6.07
CA TYR A 278 13.40 5.53 -5.81
C TYR A 278 12.95 4.76 -7.07
N GLY A 279 13.50 5.07 -8.23
CA GLY A 279 13.17 4.41 -9.50
C GLY A 279 11.68 4.53 -9.86
N ASP A 280 11.00 3.41 -9.95
CA ASP A 280 9.57 3.31 -10.27
C ASP A 280 8.63 3.48 -9.07
N PHE A 281 9.17 3.77 -7.89
CA PHE A 281 8.42 3.87 -6.63
C PHE A 281 7.69 2.59 -6.23
N SER A 282 8.23 1.43 -6.56
CA SER A 282 7.68 0.11 -6.22
C SER A 282 7.37 -0.09 -4.73
N GLN A 283 8.03 0.68 -3.85
CA GLN A 283 7.89 0.60 -2.39
C GLN A 283 7.05 1.74 -1.78
N ILE A 284 6.26 2.45 -2.59
CA ILE A 284 5.53 3.65 -2.13
C ILE A 284 4.52 3.34 -1.02
N GLU A 285 3.88 2.16 -1.07
CA GLU A 285 2.92 1.69 -0.05
C GLU A 285 3.58 1.45 1.32
N ASN A 286 4.91 1.27 1.35
CA ASN A 286 5.71 1.22 2.58
C ASN A 286 6.10 2.60 3.12
N GLY A 287 5.59 3.68 2.52
CA GLY A 287 6.00 5.05 2.85
C GLY A 287 7.44 5.35 2.45
N VAL A 288 7.90 4.75 1.35
CA VAL A 288 9.26 4.95 0.79
C VAL A 288 9.16 5.85 -0.43
N GLY A 289 9.75 7.04 -0.36
CA GLY A 289 9.76 8.02 -1.44
C GLY A 289 8.42 8.73 -1.68
N MET A 290 7.43 8.49 -0.85
CA MET A 290 6.11 9.11 -0.96
C MET A 290 6.19 10.63 -0.88
N THR A 291 6.98 11.16 0.05
CA THR A 291 7.17 12.60 0.23
C THR A 291 7.90 13.21 -0.96
N SER A 292 8.94 12.54 -1.47
CA SER A 292 9.70 13.03 -2.63
C SER A 292 8.83 13.09 -3.89
N LYS A 293 8.05 12.04 -4.13
CA LYS A 293 7.10 12.01 -5.24
C LYS A 293 6.03 13.09 -5.10
N PHE A 294 5.44 13.22 -3.91
CA PHE A 294 4.43 14.25 -3.64
C PHE A 294 4.96 15.66 -3.91
N LEU A 295 6.16 15.98 -3.42
CA LEU A 295 6.78 17.28 -3.62
C LEU A 295 7.13 17.52 -5.09
N PHE A 296 7.69 16.54 -5.77
CA PHE A 296 8.01 16.63 -7.19
C PHE A 296 6.76 16.92 -8.04
N ASP A 297 5.70 16.15 -7.83
CA ASP A 297 4.43 16.35 -8.54
C ASP A 297 3.80 17.72 -8.20
N ALA A 298 3.90 18.18 -6.94
CA ALA A 298 3.39 19.47 -6.52
C ALA A 298 4.15 20.64 -7.17
N TYR A 299 5.49 20.63 -7.11
CA TYR A 299 6.29 21.71 -7.70
C TYR A 299 6.15 21.73 -9.21
N GLN A 300 6.13 20.59 -9.88
CA GLN A 300 5.84 20.54 -11.32
C GLN A 300 4.47 21.13 -11.66
N ALA A 301 3.44 20.80 -10.88
CA ALA A 301 2.10 21.35 -11.09
C ALA A 301 2.05 22.86 -10.84
N LEU A 302 2.76 23.36 -9.83
CA LEU A 302 2.84 24.79 -9.50
C LEU A 302 3.54 25.59 -10.60
N GLU A 303 4.66 25.09 -11.11
CA GLU A 303 5.39 25.71 -12.23
C GLU A 303 4.54 25.77 -13.49
N ASN A 304 3.86 24.69 -13.83
CA ASN A 304 3.02 24.56 -15.02
C ASN A 304 1.64 25.22 -14.86
N SER A 305 1.29 25.70 -13.66
CA SER A 305 0.01 26.35 -13.42
C SER A 305 -0.09 27.70 -14.14
N SER A 306 -1.14 27.87 -14.92
CA SER A 306 -1.50 29.16 -15.51
C SER A 306 -2.11 30.16 -14.49
N CYS A 307 -2.54 29.65 -13.32
CA CYS A 307 -3.12 30.47 -12.27
C CYS A 307 -2.02 31.11 -11.42
N LYS A 308 -1.68 32.37 -11.72
CA LYS A 308 -0.75 33.15 -10.89
C LYS A 308 -1.50 34.11 -9.94
N ARG A 309 -2.81 34.22 -10.06
CA ARG A 309 -3.68 35.07 -9.24
C ARG A 309 -5.08 34.50 -9.18
N LEU A 310 -5.63 34.40 -7.99
CA LEU A 310 -7.05 34.10 -7.74
C LEU A 310 -7.87 35.40 -7.77
N LYS A 311 -9.14 35.32 -8.20
CA LYS A 311 -10.05 36.48 -8.27
C LYS A 311 -10.36 37.08 -6.91
N LYS A 312 -10.39 36.23 -5.87
CA LYS A 312 -10.64 36.63 -4.48
C LYS A 312 -9.61 35.95 -3.58
N VAL A 313 -9.39 36.53 -2.42
CA VAL A 313 -8.61 35.87 -1.37
C VAL A 313 -9.27 34.53 -1.04
N LYS A 314 -8.48 33.48 -1.08
CA LYS A 314 -8.88 32.11 -0.79
C LYS A 314 -8.07 31.58 0.36
N LYS A 315 -8.74 31.21 1.46
CA LYS A 315 -8.12 30.65 2.66
C LYS A 315 -8.33 29.14 2.69
N SER A 316 -7.28 28.38 2.41
CA SER A 316 -7.32 26.91 2.38
C SER A 316 -6.61 26.35 3.61
N LEU A 317 -7.28 25.51 4.38
CA LEU A 317 -6.73 24.82 5.55
C LEU A 317 -6.43 23.37 5.18
N ILE A 318 -5.15 23.00 5.15
CA ILE A 318 -4.68 21.68 4.73
C ILE A 318 -4.38 20.83 5.95
N ILE A 319 -5.08 19.70 6.09
CA ILE A 319 -4.92 18.78 7.23
C ILE A 319 -3.77 17.85 6.97
N CYS A 320 -2.84 17.76 7.92
CA CYS A 320 -1.71 16.83 7.83
C CYS A 320 -1.29 16.30 9.21
N GLY A 321 -0.67 15.11 9.21
CA GLY A 321 -0.05 14.52 10.38
C GLY A 321 1.26 15.22 10.75
N THR A 322 1.76 14.91 11.95
CA THR A 322 2.96 15.58 12.49
C THR A 322 4.22 15.33 11.67
N SER A 323 4.35 14.17 11.03
CA SER A 323 5.49 13.86 10.14
C SER A 323 5.51 14.70 8.86
N ALA A 324 4.34 15.02 8.30
CA ALA A 324 4.22 15.79 7.06
C ALA A 324 4.22 17.31 7.29
N PHE A 325 4.03 17.78 8.53
CA PHE A 325 3.72 19.18 8.82
C PHE A 325 4.79 20.15 8.31
N LYS A 326 6.06 19.95 8.65
CA LYS A 326 7.14 20.86 8.21
C LYS A 326 7.28 20.93 6.67
N THR A 327 7.13 19.79 6.03
CA THR A 327 7.19 19.68 4.57
C THR A 327 6.00 20.42 3.93
N MET A 328 4.81 20.21 4.48
CA MET A 328 3.59 20.86 4.01
C MET A 328 3.64 22.37 4.25
N GLU A 329 4.09 22.83 5.42
CA GLU A 329 4.24 24.25 5.76
C GLU A 329 5.16 24.96 4.75
N LYS A 330 6.30 24.35 4.40
CA LYS A 330 7.21 24.88 3.37
C LYS A 330 6.54 24.94 2.00
N LEU A 331 5.95 23.86 1.53
CA LEU A 331 5.28 23.81 0.22
C LEU A 331 4.17 24.86 0.12
N LEU A 332 3.37 25.01 1.17
CA LEU A 332 2.27 25.98 1.17
C LEU A 332 2.79 27.42 1.22
N GLY A 333 3.93 27.67 1.87
CA GLY A 333 4.64 28.96 1.78
C GLY A 333 4.99 29.29 0.34
N ASP A 334 5.65 28.38 -0.37
CA ASP A 334 6.01 28.53 -1.77
C ASP A 334 4.76 28.73 -2.68
N CYS A 335 3.66 28.03 -2.37
CA CYS A 335 2.38 28.22 -3.08
C CYS A 335 1.79 29.63 -2.84
N ASN A 336 1.82 30.11 -1.60
CA ASN A 336 1.31 31.46 -1.27
C ASN A 336 2.14 32.55 -1.94
N ASP A 337 3.44 32.37 -2.06
CA ASP A 337 4.34 33.30 -2.76
C ASP A 337 4.13 33.24 -4.28
N GLY A 338 3.83 32.06 -4.82
CA GLY A 338 3.64 31.85 -6.27
C GLY A 338 2.26 32.20 -6.81
N VAL A 339 1.22 32.32 -5.96
CA VAL A 339 -0.18 32.53 -6.37
C VAL A 339 -0.81 33.67 -5.57
N GLU A 340 -0.99 34.85 -6.20
CA GLU A 340 -1.59 36.00 -5.56
C GLU A 340 -3.03 35.71 -5.10
N ASN A 341 -3.40 36.19 -3.92
CA ASN A 341 -4.68 35.97 -3.23
C ASN A 341 -4.89 34.54 -2.69
N LEU A 342 -3.88 33.65 -2.71
CA LEU A 342 -3.90 32.40 -1.99
C LEU A 342 -3.38 32.62 -0.55
N GLN A 343 -4.06 32.01 0.42
CA GLN A 343 -3.66 31.91 1.83
C GLN A 343 -3.86 30.46 2.28
N ALA A 344 -2.95 29.59 1.88
CA ALA A 344 -2.96 28.20 2.27
C ALA A 344 -2.16 28.00 3.56
N THR A 345 -2.72 27.26 4.52
CA THR A 345 -2.12 27.00 5.84
C THR A 345 -2.20 25.53 6.16
N ALA A 346 -1.12 24.95 6.67
CA ALA A 346 -1.12 23.60 7.18
C ALA A 346 -1.64 23.54 8.61
N LEU A 347 -2.54 22.61 8.90
CA LEU A 347 -2.96 22.29 10.26
C LEU A 347 -2.35 20.94 10.70
N CYS A 348 -1.41 21.03 11.63
CA CYS A 348 -0.79 19.85 12.25
C CYS A 348 -1.78 19.15 13.19
N VAL A 349 -2.13 17.90 12.88
CA VAL A 349 -3.04 17.10 13.69
C VAL A 349 -2.26 16.00 14.40
N ALA A 350 -2.30 16.00 15.72
CA ALA A 350 -1.77 14.89 16.51
C ALA A 350 -2.79 13.74 16.55
N ASN A 351 -2.28 12.52 16.37
CA ASN A 351 -3.09 11.31 16.42
C ASN A 351 -3.27 10.87 17.87
N ASP A 352 -4.35 11.28 18.51
CA ASP A 352 -4.69 10.83 19.86
C ASP A 352 -5.46 9.50 19.84
N PHE A 353 -6.04 9.13 18.69
CA PHE A 353 -6.80 7.89 18.53
C PHE A 353 -5.87 6.66 18.61
N PHE A 354 -4.81 6.61 17.81
CA PHE A 354 -3.84 5.50 17.84
C PHE A 354 -2.68 5.74 18.82
N GLY A 355 -2.46 6.97 19.22
CA GLY A 355 -1.30 7.42 20.01
C GLY A 355 -0.40 8.35 19.21
N ARG A 356 0.28 9.27 19.90
CA ARG A 356 1.08 10.35 19.27
C ARG A 356 2.36 9.87 18.61
N SER A 357 2.75 8.61 18.81
CA SER A 357 3.80 7.92 18.06
C SER A 357 3.40 7.62 16.62
N VAL A 358 2.08 7.60 16.32
CA VAL A 358 1.55 7.46 14.96
C VAL A 358 1.46 8.85 14.34
N THR A 359 2.34 9.16 13.41
CA THR A 359 2.58 10.53 12.93
C THR A 359 2.11 10.80 11.49
N CYS A 360 1.80 9.75 10.73
CA CYS A 360 1.43 9.85 9.32
C CYS A 360 -0.01 10.38 9.11
N THR A 361 -0.21 11.12 8.02
CA THR A 361 -1.52 11.72 7.67
C THR A 361 -2.59 10.67 7.41
N GLY A 362 -2.27 9.60 6.70
CA GLY A 362 -3.24 8.55 6.32
C GLY A 362 -3.88 7.80 7.50
N LEU A 363 -3.26 7.82 8.69
CA LEU A 363 -3.81 7.21 9.90
C LEU A 363 -4.54 8.21 10.83
N LEU A 364 -4.68 9.48 10.42
CA LEU A 364 -5.51 10.44 11.15
C LEU A 364 -6.97 10.04 11.07
N THR A 365 -7.65 10.16 12.19
CA THR A 365 -9.09 9.87 12.28
C THR A 365 -9.94 11.11 12.09
N GLY A 366 -11.20 10.92 11.71
CA GLY A 366 -12.18 12.02 11.67
C GLY A 366 -12.34 12.69 13.02
N THR A 367 -12.19 11.95 14.12
CA THR A 367 -12.28 12.48 15.49
C THR A 367 -11.12 13.40 15.84
N ASP A 368 -9.87 12.99 15.49
CA ASP A 368 -8.69 13.83 15.74
C ASP A 368 -8.71 15.07 14.85
N THR A 369 -9.12 14.90 13.58
CA THR A 369 -9.27 16.00 12.62
C THR A 369 -10.31 17.02 13.11
N ALA A 370 -11.49 16.55 13.51
CA ALA A 370 -12.54 17.45 14.00
C ALA A 370 -12.06 18.25 15.21
N ARG A 371 -11.46 17.61 16.21
CA ARG A 371 -10.91 18.27 17.39
C ARG A 371 -9.90 19.37 17.01
N ALA A 372 -8.95 19.05 16.15
CA ALA A 372 -7.92 20.02 15.76
C ALA A 372 -8.49 21.22 14.97
N VAL A 373 -9.48 21.00 14.12
CA VAL A 373 -10.17 22.06 13.38
C VAL A 373 -11.04 22.92 14.30
N GLU A 374 -11.77 22.31 15.24
CA GLU A 374 -12.54 23.02 16.26
C GLU A 374 -11.62 23.96 17.08
N GLU A 375 -10.48 23.44 17.55
CA GLU A 375 -9.47 24.25 18.27
C GLU A 375 -8.89 25.37 17.42
N TYR A 376 -8.65 25.13 16.13
CA TYR A 376 -8.15 26.15 15.18
C TYR A 376 -9.14 27.30 15.07
N PHE A 377 -10.44 27.02 14.86
CA PHE A 377 -11.47 28.04 14.78
C PHE A 377 -11.70 28.77 16.11
N GLN A 378 -11.66 28.07 17.24
CA GLN A 378 -11.77 28.67 18.58
C GLN A 378 -10.64 29.69 18.87
N LYS A 379 -9.46 29.46 18.31
CA LYS A 379 -8.29 30.37 18.40
C LYS A 379 -8.36 31.54 17.40
N GLY A 380 -9.47 31.69 16.68
CA GLY A 380 -9.67 32.75 15.69
C GLY A 380 -9.16 32.41 14.29
N GLY A 381 -8.79 31.17 14.03
CA GLY A 381 -8.46 30.70 12.68
C GLY A 381 -9.65 30.83 11.72
N VAL A 382 -9.37 31.06 10.45
CA VAL A 382 -10.40 31.24 9.41
C VAL A 382 -10.01 30.42 8.19
N ALA A 383 -10.98 29.73 7.59
CA ALA A 383 -10.81 28.98 6.35
C ALA A 383 -12.04 29.13 5.46
N ASP A 384 -11.85 29.19 4.13
CA ASP A 384 -12.91 29.13 3.12
C ASP A 384 -13.12 27.67 2.66
N GLU A 385 -12.09 26.83 2.76
CA GLU A 385 -12.13 25.40 2.52
C GLU A 385 -11.17 24.63 3.43
N ILE A 386 -11.49 23.37 3.70
CA ILE A 386 -10.62 22.40 4.37
C ILE A 386 -10.24 21.34 3.34
N VAL A 387 -8.95 20.98 3.27
CA VAL A 387 -8.44 19.96 2.37
C VAL A 387 -7.92 18.78 3.17
N LEU A 388 -8.45 17.60 2.90
CA LEU A 388 -8.04 16.32 3.45
C LEU A 388 -7.23 15.54 2.43
N ASP A 389 -6.34 14.68 2.89
CA ASP A 389 -5.68 13.68 2.05
C ASP A 389 -6.60 12.46 1.87
N GLY A 390 -6.67 11.92 0.65
CA GLY A 390 -7.50 10.75 0.33
C GLY A 390 -7.15 9.51 1.13
N ASN A 391 -5.87 9.35 1.52
CA ASN A 391 -5.40 8.23 2.35
C ASN A 391 -5.98 8.22 3.78
N MET A 392 -6.61 9.30 4.23
CA MET A 392 -7.34 9.33 5.51
C MET A 392 -8.67 8.57 5.44
N LEU A 393 -9.16 8.27 4.23
CA LEU A 393 -10.45 7.63 3.99
C LEU A 393 -10.26 6.23 3.43
N LYS A 394 -11.22 5.36 3.68
CA LYS A 394 -11.25 4.04 3.06
C LYS A 394 -11.44 4.19 1.54
N GLU A 395 -10.67 3.46 0.77
CA GLU A 395 -10.76 3.46 -0.69
C GLU A 395 -12.19 3.16 -1.16
N PHE A 396 -12.67 3.93 -2.14
CA PHE A 396 -14.04 3.90 -2.67
C PHE A 396 -15.17 4.22 -1.66
N GLU A 397 -14.81 4.55 -0.42
CA GLU A 397 -15.77 4.95 0.62
C GLU A 397 -15.28 6.23 1.30
N GLU A 398 -16.22 7.09 1.72
CA GLU A 398 -15.87 8.33 2.42
C GLU A 398 -15.94 8.11 3.94
N VAL A 399 -15.16 7.12 4.46
CA VAL A 399 -15.18 6.71 5.87
C VAL A 399 -13.77 6.68 6.45
N PHE A 400 -13.57 7.42 7.55
CA PHE A 400 -12.32 7.39 8.32
C PHE A 400 -12.11 6.08 9.08
N LEU A 401 -10.89 5.85 9.56
CA LEU A 401 -10.55 4.66 10.37
C LEU A 401 -11.41 4.52 11.64
N CYS A 402 -11.81 5.61 12.27
CA CYS A 402 -12.71 5.60 13.46
C CYS A 402 -14.19 5.34 13.13
N GLY A 403 -14.56 5.12 11.86
CA GLY A 403 -15.93 4.91 11.43
C GLY A 403 -16.74 6.19 11.19
N MET A 404 -16.19 7.38 11.46
CA MET A 404 -16.82 8.64 11.06
C MET A 404 -16.83 8.77 9.55
N THR A 405 -17.96 9.20 8.98
CA THR A 405 -18.04 9.52 7.54
C THR A 405 -17.56 10.94 7.27
N LEU A 406 -17.22 11.26 6.02
CA LEU A 406 -16.91 12.63 5.60
C LEU A 406 -18.09 13.56 5.87
N ASN A 407 -19.32 13.12 5.62
CA ASN A 407 -20.53 13.90 5.96
C ASN A 407 -20.66 14.11 7.47
N GLY A 408 -20.37 13.10 8.28
CA GLY A 408 -20.36 13.23 9.74
C GLY A 408 -19.32 14.24 10.24
N LEU A 409 -18.18 14.35 9.56
CA LEU A 409 -17.18 15.38 9.84
C LEU A 409 -17.71 16.78 9.49
N LYS A 410 -18.37 16.96 8.32
CA LYS A 410 -18.99 18.23 7.90
C LYS A 410 -20.06 18.70 8.89
N GLU A 411 -20.95 17.77 9.27
CA GLU A 411 -22.01 18.05 10.26
C GLU A 411 -21.43 18.47 11.61
N ARG A 412 -20.43 17.75 12.11
CA ARG A 412 -19.79 18.05 13.40
C ARG A 412 -19.11 19.42 13.40
N LEU A 413 -18.43 19.77 12.31
CA LEU A 413 -17.72 21.05 12.16
C LEU A 413 -18.64 22.21 11.75
N HIS A 414 -19.90 21.94 11.37
CA HIS A 414 -20.78 22.90 10.71
C HIS A 414 -20.09 23.59 9.53
N PHE A 415 -19.33 22.81 8.74
CA PHE A 415 -18.48 23.31 7.66
C PHE A 415 -18.61 22.44 6.41
N GLU A 416 -19.26 22.97 5.36
CA GLU A 416 -19.61 22.19 4.17
C GLU A 416 -18.46 22.03 3.16
N ASN A 417 -17.58 23.04 3.05
CA ASN A 417 -16.56 23.07 2.02
C ASN A 417 -15.31 22.25 2.42
N ILE A 418 -15.48 20.95 2.61
CA ILE A 418 -14.39 20.00 2.85
C ILE A 418 -14.11 19.25 1.55
N ARG A 419 -12.90 19.36 1.05
CA ARG A 419 -12.41 18.70 -0.18
C ARG A 419 -11.44 17.59 0.16
N VAL A 420 -11.46 16.53 -0.65
CA VAL A 420 -10.52 15.41 -0.50
C VAL A 420 -9.59 15.41 -1.70
N ASN A 421 -8.30 15.39 -1.45
CA ASN A 421 -7.24 15.26 -2.43
C ASN A 421 -6.89 13.80 -2.63
N TYR A 422 -7.19 13.23 -3.80
CA TYR A 422 -6.84 11.86 -4.18
C TYR A 422 -5.66 11.78 -5.17
N ASP A 423 -5.18 12.92 -5.68
CA ASP A 423 -4.20 12.97 -6.77
C ASP A 423 -2.83 13.48 -6.29
N GLY A 424 -2.48 13.22 -5.03
CA GLY A 424 -1.16 13.55 -4.47
C GLY A 424 -0.78 15.04 -4.57
N GLY A 425 0.49 15.32 -4.85
CA GLY A 425 0.99 16.69 -4.92
C GLY A 425 0.33 17.54 -6.01
N LYS A 426 0.13 16.97 -7.19
CA LYS A 426 -0.56 17.62 -8.29
C LYS A 426 -2.01 17.98 -7.92
N GLY A 427 -2.74 17.04 -7.33
CA GLY A 427 -4.12 17.26 -6.90
C GLY A 427 -4.24 18.37 -5.86
N LEU A 428 -3.28 18.49 -4.95
CA LEU A 428 -3.25 19.59 -3.99
C LEU A 428 -3.11 20.94 -4.72
N ILE A 429 -2.17 21.08 -5.64
CA ILE A 429 -1.99 22.33 -6.39
C ILE A 429 -3.23 22.66 -7.24
N ASP A 430 -3.82 21.66 -7.90
CA ASP A 430 -5.08 21.84 -8.65
C ASP A 430 -6.22 22.34 -7.74
N ILE A 431 -6.29 21.85 -6.49
CA ILE A 431 -7.25 22.33 -5.50
C ILE A 431 -6.96 23.79 -5.13
N LEU A 432 -5.72 24.11 -4.77
CA LEU A 432 -5.33 25.45 -4.31
C LEU A 432 -5.50 26.53 -5.38
N THR A 433 -5.23 26.20 -6.64
CA THR A 433 -5.29 27.14 -7.77
C THR A 433 -6.65 27.20 -8.45
N SER A 434 -7.63 26.36 -8.07
CA SER A 434 -8.99 26.38 -8.63
C SER A 434 -9.90 27.37 -7.91
N GLU A 435 -10.69 28.13 -8.67
CA GLU A 435 -11.71 29.07 -8.13
C GLU A 435 -13.06 28.40 -7.80
N ASN A 436 -13.35 27.25 -8.45
CA ASN A 436 -14.59 26.50 -8.27
C ASN A 436 -14.30 25.06 -7.86
N PRO A 437 -15.07 24.47 -6.91
CA PRO A 437 -14.98 23.06 -6.63
C PRO A 437 -15.35 22.28 -7.90
N ARG A 438 -14.36 21.62 -8.52
CA ARG A 438 -14.65 20.68 -9.63
C ARG A 438 -15.51 19.55 -9.07
N LYS A 439 -16.79 19.49 -9.48
CA LYS A 439 -17.58 18.26 -9.33
C LYS A 439 -16.89 17.19 -10.18
N ARG A 440 -16.21 16.22 -9.58
CA ARG A 440 -15.78 15.04 -10.33
C ARG A 440 -17.04 14.39 -10.93
N ARG A 441 -17.04 14.22 -12.25
CA ARG A 441 -17.96 13.25 -12.89
C ARG A 441 -17.46 11.87 -12.48
N ARG A 442 -18.28 11.14 -11.72
CA ARG A 442 -18.10 9.73 -11.38
C ARG A 442 -18.12 8.89 -12.65
#